data_5b00925cc26ae45a8cd52877de14f28d
#
_entry.id   5b00925cc26ae45a8cd52877de14f28d
#
_cell.length_a   1.000
_cell.length_b   1.000
_cell.length_c   1.000
_cell.angle_alpha   90.00
_cell.angle_beta   90.00
_cell.angle_gamma   90.00
#
_symmetry.space_group_name_H-M   'P 1'
#
loop_
_entity.id
_entity.type
_entity.pdbx_description
1 polymer ?
#
loop_
_entity_poly.entity_id
_entity_poly.type
_entity_poly.pdbx_seq_one_letter_code
_entity_poly.pdbx_strand_id
1 'polypeptide(L)' 'AWPFLEPVNPRLVSGYRRIIKNPMDFSTMRERLLRGGYTSSEEFAADALLVFDNCQTFN' A
#
# COMPACT_ATOMS: atom_id res chain seq x y z
N ALA A 1 -5.06 15.02 2.87
CA ALA A 1 -4.10 13.93 2.96
C ALA A 1 -3.97 13.20 1.63
N TRP A 2 -2.80 12.67 1.36
CA TRP A 2 -2.56 11.92 0.14
C TRP A 2 -3.18 10.53 0.23
N PRO A 3 -3.74 10.01 -0.87
CA PRO A 3 -4.38 8.69 -0.85
C PRO A 3 -3.43 7.53 -0.57
N PHE A 4 -2.12 7.75 -0.64
CA PHE A 4 -1.13 6.70 -0.41
C PHE A 4 -0.60 6.64 1.01
N LEU A 5 -0.93 7.62 1.85
CA LEU A 5 -0.40 7.71 3.22
C LEU A 5 -1.16 6.82 4.19
N GLU A 6 -2.41 6.53 3.91
CA GLU A 6 -3.26 5.75 4.79
C GLU A 6 -3.89 4.59 4.04
N PRO A 7 -4.16 3.46 4.72
CA PRO A 7 -4.88 2.35 4.09
C PRO A 7 -6.26 2.81 3.62
N VAL A 8 -6.65 2.33 2.45
CA VAL A 8 -7.99 2.62 1.93
C VAL A 8 -9.01 1.86 2.77
N ASN A 9 -10.04 2.58 3.23
CA ASN A 9 -11.15 1.96 3.95
C ASN A 9 -12.13 1.37 2.92
N PRO A 10 -12.28 0.04 2.86
CA PRO A 10 -13.18 -0.60 1.88
C PRO A 10 -14.64 -0.20 2.04
N ARG A 11 -15.01 0.32 3.21
CA ARG A 11 -16.38 0.80 3.45
C ARG A 11 -16.63 2.11 2.74
N LEU A 12 -15.58 2.90 2.53
CA LEU A 12 -15.68 4.21 1.89
C LEU A 12 -15.47 4.15 0.38
N VAL A 13 -14.71 3.16 -0.08
CA VAL A 13 -14.39 2.99 -1.50
C VAL A 13 -14.95 1.68 -1.99
N SER A 14 -16.13 1.75 -2.61
CA SER A 14 -16.82 0.59 -3.14
C SER A 14 -15.98 -0.12 -4.21
N GLY A 15 -15.86 -1.42 -4.10
CA GLY A 15 -15.15 -2.24 -5.09
C GLY A 15 -13.64 -2.27 -4.94
N TYR A 16 -13.08 -1.52 -3.97
CA TYR A 16 -11.64 -1.47 -3.82
C TYR A 16 -11.03 -2.85 -3.57
N ARG A 17 -11.57 -3.63 -2.63
CA ARG A 17 -11.05 -4.96 -2.32
C ARG A 17 -11.23 -5.95 -3.43
N ARG A 18 -12.23 -5.74 -4.27
CA ARG A 18 -12.47 -6.61 -5.43
C ARG A 18 -11.39 -6.42 -6.48
N ILE A 19 -10.94 -5.19 -6.66
CA ILE A 19 -9.96 -4.82 -7.69
C ILE A 19 -8.53 -4.94 -7.16
N ILE A 20 -8.30 -4.47 -5.94
CA ILE A 20 -6.96 -4.46 -5.34
C ILE A 20 -6.81 -5.65 -4.41
N LYS A 21 -6.07 -6.65 -4.86
CA LYS A 21 -5.89 -7.90 -4.11
C LYS A 21 -4.83 -7.79 -3.03
N ASN A 22 -3.84 -6.92 -3.22
CA ASN A 22 -2.73 -6.75 -2.28
C ASN A 22 -2.64 -5.28 -1.91
N PRO A 23 -3.53 -4.77 -1.04
CA PRO A 23 -3.49 -3.37 -0.66
C PRO A 23 -2.21 -3.02 0.08
N MET A 24 -1.68 -1.85 -0.22
CA MET A 24 -0.48 -1.34 0.43
C MET A 24 -0.53 0.19 0.41
N ASP A 25 0.05 0.82 1.42
CA ASP A 25 0.15 2.27 1.52
C ASP A 25 1.44 2.65 2.25
N PHE A 26 1.82 3.93 2.15
CA PHE A 26 3.07 4.38 2.75
C PHE A 26 3.05 4.36 4.28
N SER A 27 1.89 4.54 4.89
CA SER A 27 1.77 4.45 6.33
C SER A 27 2.11 3.04 6.83
N THR A 28 1.60 2.02 6.15
CA THR A 28 1.89 0.62 6.46
C THR A 28 3.37 0.31 6.26
N MET A 29 3.96 0.82 5.18
CA MET A 29 5.39 0.63 4.91
C MET A 29 6.24 1.27 6.00
N ARG A 30 5.87 2.46 6.44
CA ARG A 30 6.57 3.15 7.52
C ARG A 30 6.54 2.34 8.82
N GLU A 31 5.38 1.81 9.17
CA GLU A 31 5.25 0.99 10.37
C GLU A 31 6.12 -0.27 10.26
N ARG A 32 6.11 -0.92 9.11
CA ARG A 32 6.94 -2.10 8.88
C ARG A 32 8.42 -1.76 8.98
N LEU A 33 8.83 -0.62 8.42
CA LEU A 33 10.21 -0.16 8.49
C LEU A 33 10.64 0.08 9.94
N LEU A 34 9.79 0.76 10.73
CA LEU A 34 10.10 1.06 12.13
C LEU A 34 10.19 -0.19 12.98
N ARG A 35 9.48 -1.24 12.62
CA ARG A 35 9.54 -2.53 13.33
C ARG A 35 10.68 -3.42 12.84
N GLY A 36 11.44 -2.96 11.87
CA GLY A 36 12.52 -3.76 11.30
C GLY A 36 12.04 -4.91 10.43
N GLY A 37 10.85 -4.76 9.83
CA GLY A 37 10.25 -5.82 9.03
C GLY A 37 10.76 -5.95 7.61
N TYR A 38 11.63 -5.05 7.17
CA TYR A 38 12.28 -5.16 5.88
C TYR A 38 13.70 -5.67 6.07
N THR A 39 14.03 -6.77 5.40
CA THR A 39 15.37 -7.35 5.49
C THR A 39 16.28 -6.89 4.35
N SER A 40 15.73 -6.29 3.32
CA SER A 40 16.51 -5.77 2.19
C SER A 40 15.80 -4.57 1.56
N SER A 41 16.58 -3.77 0.83
CA SER A 41 16.01 -2.66 0.06
C SER A 41 15.07 -3.14 -1.05
N GLU A 42 15.27 -4.37 -1.52
CA GLU A 42 14.41 -4.97 -2.54
C GLU A 42 13.00 -5.20 -2.02
N GLU A 43 12.86 -5.64 -0.78
CA GLU A 43 11.55 -5.80 -0.16
C GLU A 43 10.83 -4.46 -0.03
N PHE A 44 11.56 -3.43 0.38
CA PHE A 44 11.00 -2.08 0.48
C PHE A 44 10.55 -1.57 -0.88
N ALA A 45 11.39 -1.74 -1.90
CA ALA A 45 11.07 -1.32 -3.26
C ALA A 45 9.84 -2.06 -3.81
N ALA A 46 9.70 -3.35 -3.47
CA ALA A 46 8.54 -4.13 -3.90
C ALA A 46 7.24 -3.55 -3.34
N ASP A 47 7.23 -3.17 -2.06
CA ASP A 47 6.05 -2.54 -1.46
C ASP A 47 5.75 -1.18 -2.08
N ALA A 48 6.78 -0.39 -2.37
CA ALA A 48 6.61 0.91 -3.02
C ALA A 48 5.99 0.76 -4.41
N LEU A 49 6.44 -0.22 -5.17
CA LEU A 49 5.86 -0.52 -6.48
C LEU A 49 4.43 -1.00 -6.35
N LEU A 50 4.12 -1.74 -5.32
CA LEU A 50 2.77 -2.22 -5.06
C LEU A 50 1.81 -1.04 -4.82
N VAL A 51 2.23 -0.05 -4.04
CA VAL A 51 1.44 1.16 -3.83
C VAL A 51 1.15 1.84 -5.16
N PHE A 52 2.16 1.99 -5.99
CA PHE A 52 2.04 2.64 -7.28
C PHE A 52 1.11 1.86 -8.21
N ASP A 53 1.32 0.55 -8.31
CA ASP A 53 0.52 -0.32 -9.17
C ASP A 53 -0.94 -0.34 -8.73
N ASN A 54 -1.20 -0.41 -7.43
CA ASN A 54 -2.57 -0.40 -6.91
C ASN A 54 -3.27 0.91 -7.25
N CYS A 55 -2.56 2.01 -7.18
CA CYS A 55 -3.10 3.32 -7.56
C CYS A 55 -3.53 3.33 -9.02
N GLN A 56 -2.68 2.85 -9.91
CA GLN A 56 -2.98 2.80 -11.33
C GLN A 56 -4.10 1.82 -11.65
N THR A 57 -4.10 0.68 -10.98
CA THR A 57 -5.11 -0.35 -11.22
C THR A 57 -6.50 0.12 -10.81
N PHE A 58 -6.61 0.78 -9.64
CA PHE A 58 -7.90 1.23 -9.14
C PHE A 58 -8.41 2.46 -9.89
N ASN A 59 -7.51 3.38 -10.19
CA ASN A 59 -7.87 4.60 -10.90
C ASN A 59 -7.89 4.38 -12.40
#